data_d2f2a798b0f6a05c4d09a2314307f049
#
_entry.id   d2f2a798b0f6a05c4d09a2314307f049
#
_cell.length_a   1.000
_cell.length_b   1.000
_cell.length_c   1.000
_cell.angle_alpha   90.00
_cell.angle_beta   90.00
_cell.angle_gamma   90.00
#
_symmetry.space_group_name_H-M   'P 1'
#
loop_
_entity.id
_entity.type
_entity.pdbx_description
1 polymer ?
#
loop_
_entity_poly.entity_id
_entity_poly.type
_entity_poly.pdbx_seq_one_letter_code
_entity_poly.pdbx_strand_id
1 'polypeptide(L)'
;RTLMNYSNAQVSIDIVNRMKLKKTDHVLELGVGNGLAIKEIAKISGNNIIGVEISAEFRKNLLKMKLPRNIVILENDAKDLSNKVPDGSIDKLLAINVIYFLKPIEEYILEFKRILRKGGVGYLGCKFESIKNFDIEVAPNRNEREIISQLLSVGFNASSEFIDLGEDRSRYTLIQFEKK
;
A
#
# COMPACT_ATOMS: atom_id res chain seq x y z
N ARG A 1 9.41 18.75 -8.07
CA ARG A 1 8.99 18.22 -6.76
C ARG A 1 7.51 18.52 -6.47
N THR A 2 7.01 19.70 -6.77
CA THR A 2 5.62 20.13 -6.46
C THR A 2 4.57 19.37 -7.30
N LEU A 3 4.77 19.23 -8.62
CA LEU A 3 3.85 18.53 -9.52
C LEU A 3 3.76 17.03 -9.23
N MET A 4 4.88 16.38 -8.89
CA MET A 4 4.90 14.96 -8.54
C MET A 4 4.19 14.69 -7.20
N ASN A 5 4.32 15.61 -6.23
CA ASN A 5 3.59 15.51 -4.98
C ASN A 5 2.08 15.68 -5.18
N TYR A 6 1.66 16.60 -6.04
CA TYR A 6 0.24 16.80 -6.37
C TYR A 6 -0.37 15.57 -7.04
N SER A 7 0.27 15.05 -8.07
CA SER A 7 -0.17 13.82 -8.76
C SER A 7 -0.27 12.60 -7.82
N ASN A 8 0.68 12.45 -6.90
CA ASN A 8 0.63 11.37 -5.91
C ASN A 8 -0.49 11.58 -4.89
N ALA A 9 -0.80 12.83 -4.53
CA ALA A 9 -1.93 13.14 -3.65
C ALA A 9 -3.27 12.76 -4.29
N GLN A 10 -3.48 13.07 -5.56
CA GLN A 10 -4.70 12.70 -6.28
C GLN A 10 -4.88 11.18 -6.36
N VAL A 11 -3.81 10.46 -6.68
CA VAL A 11 -3.83 8.98 -6.68
C VAL A 11 -4.13 8.42 -5.31
N SER A 12 -3.54 8.97 -4.24
CA SER A 12 -3.79 8.53 -2.88
C SER A 12 -5.25 8.74 -2.47
N ILE A 13 -5.83 9.90 -2.79
CA ILE A 13 -7.24 10.22 -2.51
C ILE A 13 -8.16 9.27 -3.28
N ASP A 14 -7.90 9.05 -4.58
CA ASP A 14 -8.74 8.18 -5.40
C ASP A 14 -8.71 6.74 -4.90
N ILE A 15 -7.54 6.18 -4.58
CA ILE A 15 -7.43 4.82 -4.06
C ILE A 15 -8.16 4.70 -2.72
N VAL A 16 -7.96 5.64 -1.79
CA VAL A 16 -8.64 5.60 -0.48
C VAL A 16 -10.15 5.65 -0.65
N ASN A 17 -10.68 6.45 -1.58
CA ASN A 17 -12.10 6.47 -1.90
C ASN A 17 -12.59 5.12 -2.45
N ARG A 18 -11.82 4.46 -3.32
CA ARG A 18 -12.13 3.13 -3.88
C ARG A 18 -12.07 2.02 -2.83
N MET A 19 -11.30 2.17 -1.76
CA MET A 19 -11.25 1.22 -0.66
C MET A 19 -12.58 1.09 0.09
N LYS A 20 -13.48 2.08 -0.01
CA LYS A 20 -14.80 2.10 0.66
C LYS A 20 -14.67 1.77 2.15
N LEU A 21 -13.77 2.50 2.81
CA LEU A 21 -13.46 2.28 4.23
C LEU A 21 -14.67 2.49 5.13
N LYS A 22 -14.76 1.63 6.13
CA LYS A 22 -15.69 1.77 7.27
C LYS A 22 -14.93 2.32 8.48
N LYS A 23 -15.65 2.98 9.39
CA LYS A 23 -15.05 3.46 10.66
C LYS A 23 -14.43 2.35 11.49
N THR A 24 -14.91 1.11 11.32
CA THR A 24 -14.48 -0.08 12.06
C THR A 24 -13.35 -0.84 11.39
N ASP A 25 -12.90 -0.44 10.18
CA ASP A 25 -11.84 -1.17 9.48
C ASP A 25 -10.48 -0.95 10.15
N HIS A 26 -9.74 -2.04 10.35
CA HIS A 26 -8.33 -2.04 10.68
C HIS A 26 -7.54 -1.96 9.38
N VAL A 27 -6.76 -0.90 9.23
CA VAL A 27 -6.06 -0.59 7.98
C VAL A 27 -4.55 -0.65 8.18
N LEU A 28 -3.85 -1.27 7.24
CA LEU A 28 -2.40 -1.22 7.16
C LEU A 28 -1.97 -0.56 5.84
N GLU A 29 -1.13 0.48 5.94
CA GLU A 29 -0.44 1.08 4.79
C GLU A 29 1.02 0.68 4.78
N LEU A 30 1.46 0.06 3.69
CA LEU A 30 2.85 -0.28 3.45
C LEU A 30 3.54 0.82 2.63
N GLY A 31 4.67 1.33 3.15
CA GLY A 31 5.42 2.42 2.53
C GLY A 31 4.72 3.76 2.64
N VAL A 32 4.53 4.22 3.87
CA VAL A 32 3.77 5.45 4.18
C VAL A 32 4.36 6.71 3.53
N GLY A 33 5.68 6.73 3.33
CA GLY A 33 6.38 7.84 2.68
C GLY A 33 6.07 9.20 3.32
N ASN A 34 5.48 10.10 2.54
CA ASN A 34 5.11 11.45 3.00
C ASN A 34 3.77 11.51 3.75
N GLY A 35 3.14 10.37 4.04
CA GLY A 35 1.90 10.31 4.83
C GLY A 35 0.65 10.80 4.09
N LEU A 36 0.65 10.79 2.76
CA LEU A 36 -0.50 11.28 1.98
C LEU A 36 -1.72 10.39 2.19
N ALA A 37 -1.60 9.08 1.92
CA ALA A 37 -2.72 8.17 2.01
C ALA A 37 -3.14 7.89 3.45
N ILE A 38 -2.20 7.71 4.39
CA ILE A 38 -2.52 7.43 5.78
C ILE A 38 -3.35 8.55 6.44
N LYS A 39 -3.12 9.80 6.03
CA LYS A 39 -3.93 10.94 6.48
C LYS A 39 -5.36 10.89 5.92
N GLU A 40 -5.53 10.50 4.67
CA GLU A 40 -6.86 10.33 4.08
C GLU A 40 -7.62 9.16 4.74
N ILE A 41 -6.92 8.04 5.00
CA ILE A 41 -7.47 6.91 5.75
C ILE A 41 -7.95 7.36 7.14
N ALA A 42 -7.14 8.14 7.85
CA ALA A 42 -7.46 8.60 9.20
C ALA A 42 -8.66 9.56 9.30
N LYS A 43 -9.09 10.16 8.21
CA LYS A 43 -10.33 10.95 8.17
C LYS A 43 -11.59 10.07 8.25
N ILE A 44 -11.46 8.78 7.91
CA ILE A 44 -12.58 7.85 7.76
C ILE A 44 -12.55 6.75 8.82
N SER A 45 -11.40 6.08 9.00
CA SER A 45 -11.26 4.99 9.98
C SER A 45 -11.10 5.54 11.38
N GLY A 46 -11.92 5.06 12.31
CA GLY A 46 -11.84 5.35 13.74
C GLY A 46 -10.97 4.35 14.51
N ASN A 47 -10.59 3.23 13.90
CA ASN A 47 -9.76 2.19 14.50
C ASN A 47 -8.27 2.46 14.30
N ASN A 48 -7.44 1.60 14.86
CA ASN A 48 -5.99 1.67 14.70
C ASN A 48 -5.59 1.52 13.24
N ILE A 49 -4.80 2.46 12.77
CA ILE A 49 -4.20 2.48 11.45
C ILE A 49 -2.71 2.19 11.63
N ILE A 50 -2.21 1.19 10.96
CA ILE A 50 -0.80 0.80 11.01
C ILE A 50 -0.14 1.29 9.73
N GLY A 51 0.88 2.12 9.87
CA GLY A 51 1.78 2.48 8.79
C GLY A 51 3.08 1.70 8.93
N VAL A 52 3.58 1.10 7.87
CA VAL A 52 4.90 0.46 7.82
C VAL A 52 5.81 1.29 6.94
N GLU A 53 6.91 1.81 7.49
CA GLU A 53 7.85 2.66 6.76
C GLU A 53 9.30 2.33 7.14
N ILE A 54 10.06 1.77 6.22
CA ILE A 54 11.45 1.35 6.45
C ILE A 54 12.44 2.51 6.40
N SER A 55 12.14 3.60 5.66
CA SER A 55 13.02 4.75 5.54
C SER A 55 13.04 5.59 6.82
N ALA A 56 14.19 5.67 7.46
CA ALA A 56 14.38 6.52 8.63
C ALA A 56 14.11 8.01 8.34
N GLU A 57 14.41 8.49 7.13
CA GLU A 57 14.15 9.87 6.71
C GLU A 57 12.64 10.15 6.67
N PHE A 58 11.85 9.27 6.03
CA PHE A 58 10.40 9.42 5.99
C PHE A 58 9.80 9.32 7.39
N ARG A 59 10.23 8.36 8.22
CA ARG A 59 9.75 8.26 9.62
C ARG A 59 10.02 9.53 10.42
N LYS A 60 11.23 10.13 10.28
CA LYS A 60 11.57 11.41 10.92
C LYS A 60 10.65 12.54 10.49
N ASN A 61 10.24 12.56 9.21
CA ASN A 61 9.31 13.55 8.71
C ASN A 61 7.88 13.28 9.21
N LEU A 62 7.43 12.03 9.24
CA LEU A 62 6.13 11.64 9.80
C LEU A 62 5.99 12.01 11.29
N LEU A 63 7.04 11.83 12.09
CA LEU A 63 7.05 12.23 13.50
C LEU A 63 6.87 13.74 13.71
N LYS A 64 7.34 14.58 12.77
CA LYS A 64 7.12 16.04 12.80
C LYS A 64 5.69 16.43 12.43
N MET A 65 4.98 15.55 11.74
CA MET A 65 3.58 15.74 11.41
C MET A 65 2.77 15.31 12.62
N LYS A 66 1.93 16.15 13.17
CA LYS A 66 1.00 15.77 14.23
C LYS A 66 -0.05 14.79 13.69
N LEU A 67 0.37 13.51 13.53
CA LEU A 67 -0.53 12.45 13.09
C LEU A 67 -1.63 12.20 14.14
N PRO A 68 -2.85 11.81 13.73
CA PRO A 68 -3.88 11.34 14.64
C PRO A 68 -3.39 10.22 15.58
N ARG A 69 -3.90 10.20 16.82
CA ARG A 69 -3.45 9.25 17.86
C ARG A 69 -3.71 7.78 17.55
N ASN A 70 -4.62 7.49 16.63
CA ASN A 70 -4.93 6.15 16.19
C ASN A 70 -4.00 5.64 15.07
N ILE A 71 -2.96 6.42 14.69
CA ILE A 71 -1.93 5.99 13.73
C ILE A 71 -0.69 5.53 14.48
N VAL A 72 -0.23 4.32 14.19
CA VAL A 72 1.02 3.74 14.66
C VAL A 72 1.95 3.51 13.47
N ILE A 73 3.18 4.03 13.53
CA ILE A 73 4.19 3.83 12.48
C ILE A 73 5.19 2.77 12.96
N LEU A 74 5.30 1.67 12.20
CA LEU A 74 6.26 0.60 12.41
C LEU A 74 7.47 0.80 11.47
N GLU A 75 8.66 0.47 11.98
CA GLU A 75 9.93 0.53 11.23
C GLU A 75 10.37 -0.83 10.67
N ASN A 76 9.51 -1.83 10.78
CA ASN A 76 9.79 -3.19 10.35
C ASN A 76 9.89 -3.32 8.83
N ASP A 77 10.64 -4.31 8.36
CA ASP A 77 10.46 -4.82 7.01
C ASP A 77 9.10 -5.54 6.93
N ALA A 78 8.30 -5.16 5.95
CA ALA A 78 6.92 -5.65 5.82
C ALA A 78 6.80 -7.11 5.38
N LYS A 79 7.91 -7.80 5.14
CA LYS A 79 7.91 -9.25 4.91
C LYS A 79 7.77 -10.07 6.20
N ASP A 80 7.97 -9.45 7.36
CA ASP A 80 7.76 -10.06 8.67
C ASP A 80 7.23 -9.03 9.68
N LEU A 81 5.94 -9.07 9.90
CA LEU A 81 5.23 -8.25 10.89
C LEU A 81 4.67 -9.11 12.06
N SER A 82 5.09 -10.36 12.17
CA SER A 82 4.52 -11.36 13.10
C SER A 82 4.51 -10.92 14.57
N ASN A 83 5.51 -10.14 14.99
CA ASN A 83 5.61 -9.61 16.36
C ASN A 83 4.80 -8.32 16.59
N LYS A 84 4.15 -7.76 15.57
CA LYS A 84 3.47 -6.45 15.60
C LYS A 84 2.03 -6.51 15.12
N VAL A 85 1.75 -7.36 14.13
CA VAL A 85 0.45 -7.46 13.48
C VAL A 85 -0.05 -8.90 13.58
N PRO A 86 -1.12 -9.14 14.34
CA PRO A 86 -1.69 -10.50 14.50
C PRO A 86 -2.22 -11.05 13.16
N ASP A 87 -2.28 -12.38 13.07
CA ASP A 87 -2.88 -13.08 11.94
C ASP A 87 -4.33 -12.68 11.77
N GLY A 88 -4.73 -12.43 10.51
CA GLY A 88 -6.12 -12.14 10.18
C GLY A 88 -6.72 -10.90 10.85
N SER A 89 -5.89 -9.93 11.22
CA SER A 89 -6.31 -8.74 11.96
C SER A 89 -6.58 -7.51 11.08
N ILE A 90 -6.21 -7.54 9.81
CA ILE A 90 -6.30 -6.40 8.90
C ILE A 90 -7.48 -6.58 7.94
N ASP A 91 -8.36 -5.57 7.88
CA ASP A 91 -9.48 -5.51 6.93
C ASP A 91 -9.05 -5.01 5.56
N LYS A 92 -8.19 -3.99 5.55
CA LYS A 92 -7.72 -3.30 4.35
C LYS A 92 -6.22 -3.09 4.38
N LEU A 93 -5.54 -3.51 3.32
CA LEU A 93 -4.11 -3.27 3.10
C LEU A 93 -3.94 -2.33 1.91
N LEU A 94 -3.08 -1.33 2.05
CA LEU A 94 -2.76 -0.39 0.99
C LEU A 94 -1.25 -0.32 0.78
N ALA A 95 -0.81 -0.31 -0.48
CA ALA A 95 0.57 0.03 -0.86
C ALA A 95 0.57 0.86 -2.15
N ILE A 96 1.11 2.06 -2.12
CA ILE A 96 1.18 2.96 -3.28
C ILE A 96 2.62 3.16 -3.70
N ASN A 97 2.95 2.77 -4.93
CA ASN A 97 4.29 2.87 -5.52
C ASN A 97 5.39 2.13 -4.72
N VAL A 98 5.05 1.03 -4.07
CA VAL A 98 5.97 0.26 -3.20
C VAL A 98 6.29 -1.11 -3.77
N ILE A 99 5.30 -1.78 -4.37
CA ILE A 99 5.41 -3.20 -4.79
C ILE A 99 6.63 -3.48 -5.67
N TYR A 100 7.09 -2.48 -6.44
CA TYR A 100 8.25 -2.61 -7.32
C TYR A 100 9.52 -3.02 -6.60
N PHE A 101 9.68 -2.57 -5.35
CA PHE A 101 10.91 -2.65 -4.56
C PHE A 101 10.91 -3.85 -3.59
N LEU A 102 9.82 -4.59 -3.50
CA LEU A 102 9.71 -5.72 -2.57
C LEU A 102 10.45 -6.94 -3.12
N LYS A 103 11.51 -7.36 -2.43
CA LYS A 103 12.39 -8.45 -2.88
C LYS A 103 12.77 -9.37 -1.71
N PRO A 104 12.48 -10.67 -1.82
CA PRO A 104 11.66 -11.34 -2.82
C PRO A 104 10.17 -11.05 -2.60
N ILE A 105 9.42 -10.85 -3.68
CA ILE A 105 7.99 -10.47 -3.59
C ILE A 105 7.13 -11.52 -2.89
N GLU A 106 7.48 -12.79 -3.02
CA GLU A 106 6.78 -13.94 -2.46
C GLU A 106 6.67 -13.85 -0.93
N GLU A 107 7.73 -13.43 -0.23
CA GLU A 107 7.74 -13.28 1.22
C GLU A 107 6.70 -12.23 1.67
N TYR A 108 6.63 -11.11 0.95
CA TYR A 108 5.65 -10.05 1.25
C TYR A 108 4.21 -10.49 0.96
N ILE A 109 3.99 -11.20 -0.15
CA ILE A 109 2.65 -11.71 -0.50
C ILE A 109 2.16 -12.75 0.52
N LEU A 110 3.05 -13.61 1.03
CA LEU A 110 2.72 -14.53 2.12
C LEU A 110 2.36 -13.79 3.40
N GLU A 111 3.10 -12.72 3.72
CA GLU A 111 2.80 -11.89 4.88
C GLU A 111 1.46 -11.13 4.71
N PHE A 112 1.16 -10.63 3.51
CA PHE A 112 -0.17 -10.06 3.22
C PHE A 112 -1.28 -11.09 3.46
N LYS A 113 -1.05 -12.34 3.06
CA LYS A 113 -2.00 -13.43 3.30
C LYS A 113 -2.17 -13.73 4.77
N ARG A 114 -1.10 -13.69 5.56
CA ARG A 114 -1.15 -13.91 7.01
C ARG A 114 -1.97 -12.83 7.71
N ILE A 115 -1.65 -11.55 7.46
CA ILE A 115 -2.24 -10.42 8.21
C ILE A 115 -3.67 -10.07 7.78
N LEU A 116 -4.03 -10.23 6.50
CA LEU A 116 -5.39 -9.99 6.06
C LEU A 116 -6.34 -11.03 6.65
N ARG A 117 -7.48 -10.58 7.17
CA ARG A 117 -8.56 -11.49 7.56
C ARG A 117 -9.22 -12.13 6.35
N LYS A 118 -10.02 -13.17 6.55
CA LYS A 118 -10.89 -13.72 5.50
C LYS A 118 -11.84 -12.62 4.99
N GLY A 119 -11.92 -12.44 3.66
CA GLY A 119 -12.64 -11.33 3.01
C GLY A 119 -11.94 -9.96 3.17
N GLY A 120 -10.74 -9.90 3.74
CA GLY A 120 -9.91 -8.70 3.75
C GLY A 120 -9.33 -8.41 2.37
N VAL A 121 -9.19 -7.13 2.04
CA VAL A 121 -8.85 -6.67 0.68
C VAL A 121 -7.57 -5.84 0.69
N GLY A 122 -6.64 -6.17 -0.21
CA GLY A 122 -5.45 -5.38 -0.49
C GLY A 122 -5.57 -4.56 -1.77
N TYR A 123 -4.92 -3.41 -1.77
CA TYR A 123 -4.90 -2.43 -2.85
C TYR A 123 -3.46 -2.01 -3.13
N LEU A 124 -3.00 -2.23 -4.37
CA LEU A 124 -1.69 -1.78 -4.83
C LEU A 124 -1.89 -0.71 -5.90
N GLY A 125 -1.50 0.52 -5.60
CA GLY A 125 -1.47 1.61 -6.57
C GLY A 125 -0.11 1.65 -7.28
N CYS A 126 -0.08 1.41 -8.59
CA CYS A 126 1.14 1.19 -9.34
C CYS A 126 1.30 2.18 -10.49
N LYS A 127 2.40 2.92 -10.52
CA LYS A 127 2.84 3.76 -11.64
C LYS A 127 4.02 3.11 -12.35
N PHE A 128 3.79 2.03 -13.10
CA PHE A 128 4.85 1.26 -13.77
C PHE A 128 5.72 2.11 -14.72
N GLU A 129 5.14 3.13 -15.34
CA GLU A 129 5.89 4.06 -16.19
C GLU A 129 6.98 4.83 -15.41
N SER A 130 6.74 5.12 -14.14
CA SER A 130 7.66 5.91 -13.30
C SER A 130 8.95 5.17 -12.95
N ILE A 131 8.94 3.83 -13.06
CA ILE A 131 10.08 3.00 -12.69
C ILE A 131 10.85 2.42 -13.89
N LYS A 132 10.48 2.77 -15.12
CA LYS A 132 11.09 2.22 -16.34
C LYS A 132 12.62 2.35 -16.37
N ASN A 133 13.14 3.45 -15.83
CA ASN A 133 14.58 3.76 -15.85
C ASN A 133 15.31 3.29 -14.59
N PHE A 134 14.63 2.64 -13.64
CA PHE A 134 15.31 2.06 -12.49
C PHE A 134 16.10 0.82 -12.90
N ASP A 135 17.15 0.50 -12.15
CA ASP A 135 17.82 -0.79 -12.28
C ASP A 135 16.84 -1.92 -11.93
N ILE A 136 16.92 -3.04 -12.66
CA ILE A 136 16.07 -4.22 -12.39
C ILE A 136 16.34 -4.81 -11.00
N GLU A 137 17.58 -4.71 -10.52
CA GLU A 137 17.94 -5.14 -9.17
C GLU A 137 17.29 -4.29 -8.08
N VAL A 138 17.02 -3.01 -8.38
CA VAL A 138 16.39 -2.08 -7.44
C VAL A 138 14.86 -2.19 -7.48
N ALA A 139 14.28 -2.36 -8.66
CA ALA A 139 12.85 -2.45 -8.86
C ALA A 139 12.51 -3.68 -9.74
N PRO A 140 12.56 -4.90 -9.18
CA PRO A 140 12.36 -6.12 -9.95
C PRO A 140 10.91 -6.32 -10.40
N ASN A 141 9.91 -5.86 -9.62
CA ASN A 141 8.50 -6.17 -9.87
C ASN A 141 7.86 -5.12 -10.79
N ARG A 142 8.11 -5.24 -12.09
CA ARG A 142 7.67 -4.27 -13.12
C ARG A 142 6.49 -4.73 -13.97
N ASN A 143 6.11 -5.98 -13.82
CA ASN A 143 5.11 -6.61 -14.65
C ASN A 143 3.84 -6.85 -13.85
N GLU A 144 2.78 -6.18 -14.21
CA GLU A 144 1.46 -6.29 -13.61
C GLU A 144 0.95 -7.75 -13.59
N ARG A 145 1.11 -8.47 -14.71
CA ARG A 145 0.63 -9.86 -14.83
C ARG A 145 1.39 -10.81 -13.91
N GLU A 146 2.69 -10.60 -13.73
CA GLU A 146 3.51 -11.39 -12.82
C GLU A 146 3.08 -11.16 -11.36
N ILE A 147 2.84 -9.91 -10.95
CA ILE A 147 2.34 -9.58 -9.61
C ILE A 147 0.99 -10.26 -9.37
N ILE A 148 0.05 -10.17 -10.33
CA ILE A 148 -1.25 -10.83 -10.23
C ILE A 148 -1.08 -12.35 -10.15
N SER A 149 -0.22 -12.95 -10.97
CA SER A 149 0.07 -14.38 -10.93
C SER A 149 0.57 -14.84 -9.56
N GLN A 150 1.46 -14.08 -8.94
CA GLN A 150 1.97 -14.35 -7.60
C GLN A 150 0.84 -14.27 -6.53
N LEU A 151 -0.03 -13.28 -6.60
CA LEU A 151 -1.19 -13.17 -5.71
C LEU A 151 -2.15 -14.35 -5.87
N LEU A 152 -2.45 -14.76 -7.10
CA LEU A 152 -3.31 -15.90 -7.40
C LEU A 152 -2.69 -17.21 -6.90
N SER A 153 -1.37 -17.39 -7.03
CA SER A 153 -0.67 -18.63 -6.65
C SER A 153 -0.78 -18.96 -5.17
N VAL A 154 -0.89 -17.93 -4.31
CA VAL A 154 -1.10 -18.11 -2.87
C VAL A 154 -2.58 -18.14 -2.46
N GLY A 155 -3.51 -18.07 -3.43
CA GLY A 155 -4.94 -18.25 -3.21
C GLY A 155 -5.75 -16.98 -2.97
N PHE A 156 -5.22 -15.79 -3.28
CA PHE A 156 -6.04 -14.59 -3.39
C PHE A 156 -6.94 -14.63 -4.62
N ASN A 157 -8.05 -13.90 -4.61
CA ASN A 157 -8.66 -13.40 -5.84
C ASN A 157 -7.97 -12.09 -6.17
N ALA A 158 -7.50 -11.91 -7.41
CA ALA A 158 -6.79 -10.69 -7.80
C ALA A 158 -7.22 -10.22 -9.19
N SER A 159 -7.31 -8.91 -9.36
CA SER A 159 -7.60 -8.23 -10.62
C SER A 159 -6.92 -6.87 -10.67
N SER A 160 -6.85 -6.30 -11.85
CA SER A 160 -6.31 -4.96 -12.06
C SER A 160 -7.21 -4.10 -12.93
N GLU A 161 -7.09 -2.80 -12.75
CA GLU A 161 -7.76 -1.76 -13.53
C GLU A 161 -6.77 -0.62 -13.80
N PHE A 162 -6.68 -0.18 -15.06
CA PHE A 162 -5.96 1.04 -15.40
C PHE A 162 -6.85 2.27 -15.18
N ILE A 163 -6.36 3.25 -14.44
CA ILE A 163 -7.09 4.44 -14.04
C ILE A 163 -6.38 5.68 -14.56
N ASP A 164 -7.14 6.54 -15.26
CA ASP A 164 -6.69 7.84 -15.72
C ASP A 164 -7.57 8.92 -15.07
N LEU A 165 -6.98 9.73 -14.20
CA LEU A 165 -7.70 10.80 -13.51
C LEU A 165 -7.75 12.11 -14.32
N GLY A 166 -7.29 12.06 -15.58
CA GLY A 166 -7.38 13.20 -16.52
C GLY A 166 -6.35 14.30 -16.32
N GLU A 167 -5.47 14.17 -15.33
CA GLU A 167 -4.38 15.12 -15.07
C GLU A 167 -3.02 14.52 -15.37
N ASP A 168 -2.05 15.35 -15.76
CA ASP A 168 -0.68 14.91 -16.02
C ASP A 168 -0.12 14.11 -14.84
N ARG A 169 0.37 12.88 -15.13
CA ARG A 169 0.97 11.95 -14.19
C ARG A 169 0.04 11.36 -13.12
N SER A 170 -1.26 11.57 -13.19
CA SER A 170 -2.25 10.95 -12.30
C SER A 170 -2.85 9.65 -12.85
N ARG A 171 -2.13 9.00 -13.77
CA ARG A 171 -2.44 7.66 -14.29
C ARG A 171 -1.76 6.60 -13.45
N TYR A 172 -2.49 5.53 -13.17
CA TYR A 172 -1.93 4.41 -12.41
C TYR A 172 -2.71 3.12 -12.69
N THR A 173 -2.10 1.98 -12.41
CA THR A 173 -2.78 0.68 -12.35
C THR A 173 -3.15 0.40 -10.89
N LEU A 174 -4.40 0.11 -10.63
CA LEU A 174 -4.87 -0.41 -9.36
C LEU A 174 -4.94 -1.93 -9.44
N ILE A 175 -4.16 -2.64 -8.63
CA ILE A 175 -4.29 -4.07 -8.41
C ILE A 175 -5.04 -4.25 -7.10
N GLN A 176 -6.18 -4.96 -7.15
CA GLN A 176 -6.98 -5.31 -5.99
C GLN A 176 -6.91 -6.81 -5.78
N PHE A 177 -6.77 -7.24 -4.53
CA PHE A 177 -6.74 -8.66 -4.18
C PHE A 177 -7.48 -8.92 -2.88
N GLU A 178 -8.19 -10.04 -2.81
CA GLU A 178 -9.05 -10.42 -1.68
C GLU A 178 -8.68 -11.80 -1.17
N LYS A 179 -8.57 -11.94 0.17
CA LYS A 179 -8.35 -13.22 0.83
C LYS A 179 -9.65 -14.00 0.94
N LYS A 180 -9.65 -15.20 0.35
CA LYS A 180 -10.76 -16.18 0.45
C LYS A 180 -10.97 -16.73 1.84
#